data_539c31fa22c6fb47d97da5c29adfca35
#
_entry.id   539c31fa22c6fb47d97da5c29adfca35
#
_cell.length_a   1.000
_cell.length_b   1.000
_cell.length_c   1.000
_cell.angle_alpha   90.00
_cell.angle_beta   90.00
_cell.angle_gamma   90.00
#
_symmetry.space_group_name_H-M   'P 1'
#
loop_
_entity.id
_entity.type
_entity.pdbx_description
1 polymer ?
#
loop_
_entity_poly.entity_id
_entity_poly.type
_entity_poly.pdbx_seq_one_letter_code
_entity_poly.pdbx_strand_id
1 'polypeptide(L)'
;MKSRAYIIIGVMLLLLASCGKQHSAEQTVKAFVEDNMENGGSDISGRDFADLGTTKFINDSLIQLMRHRGAPLFKQSITYPDIPDGELYYLRMSYVHNGDTLQNTFYLNPELTEVVAFK
;
A
#
# COMPACT_ATOMS: atom_id res chain seq x y z
N MET A 1 33.24 26.22 -0.60
CA MET A 1 31.89 26.75 -0.74
C MET A 1 31.02 25.96 -1.73
N LYS A 2 31.56 25.48 -2.85
CA LYS A 2 30.79 24.65 -3.82
C LYS A 2 30.33 23.31 -3.25
N SER A 3 31.06 22.67 -2.32
CA SER A 3 30.72 21.37 -1.71
C SER A 3 29.47 21.40 -0.83
N ARG A 4 29.16 22.52 -0.19
CA ARG A 4 27.97 22.64 0.68
C ARG A 4 26.66 22.67 -0.12
N ALA A 5 26.67 23.30 -1.31
CA ALA A 5 25.50 23.34 -2.18
C ALA A 5 25.14 21.95 -2.73
N TYR A 6 26.11 21.13 -3.06
CA TYR A 6 25.89 19.77 -3.55
C TYR A 6 25.30 18.83 -2.49
N ILE A 7 25.70 18.96 -1.22
CA ILE A 7 25.17 18.17 -0.12
C ILE A 7 23.69 18.49 0.12
N ILE A 8 23.31 19.76 0.07
CA ILE A 8 21.91 20.19 0.26
C ILE A 8 21.02 19.66 -0.87
N ILE A 9 21.48 19.72 -2.12
CA ILE A 9 20.75 19.19 -3.28
C ILE A 9 20.58 17.67 -3.17
N GLY A 10 21.59 16.93 -2.73
CA GLY A 10 21.53 15.49 -2.52
C GLY A 10 20.50 15.09 -1.47
N VAL A 11 20.44 15.82 -0.34
CA VAL A 11 19.45 15.56 0.73
C VAL A 11 18.03 15.87 0.25
N MET A 12 17.81 16.94 -0.51
CA MET A 12 16.49 17.24 -1.09
C MET A 12 16.03 16.19 -2.08
N LEU A 13 16.92 15.65 -2.92
CA LEU A 13 16.59 14.59 -3.86
C LEU A 13 16.19 13.29 -3.16
N LEU A 14 16.85 12.94 -2.06
CA LEU A 14 16.48 11.78 -1.24
C LEU A 14 15.11 11.94 -0.60
N LEU A 15 14.78 13.12 -0.08
CA LEU A 15 13.46 13.43 0.48
C LEU A 15 12.37 13.36 -0.58
N LEU A 16 12.61 13.88 -1.77
CA LEU A 16 11.66 13.80 -2.90
C LEU A 16 11.44 12.36 -3.35
N ALA A 17 12.47 11.54 -3.41
CA ALA A 17 12.35 10.12 -3.77
C ALA A 17 11.52 9.36 -2.73
N SER A 18 11.72 9.63 -1.43
CA SER A 18 10.95 9.04 -0.34
C SER A 18 9.47 9.47 -0.39
N CYS A 19 9.19 10.75 -0.60
CA CYS A 19 7.83 11.27 -0.78
C CYS A 19 7.19 10.69 -2.05
N GLY A 20 7.95 10.50 -3.13
CA GLY A 20 7.48 9.90 -4.37
C GLY A 20 7.03 8.46 -4.19
N LYS A 21 7.77 7.65 -3.44
CA LYS A 21 7.40 6.26 -3.13
C LYS A 21 6.14 6.18 -2.27
N GLN A 22 6.05 7.00 -1.24
CA GLN A 22 4.85 7.09 -0.39
C GLN A 22 3.64 7.45 -1.22
N HIS A 23 3.74 8.47 -2.05
CA HIS A 23 2.66 8.92 -2.92
C HIS A 23 2.24 7.82 -3.91
N SER A 24 3.19 7.17 -4.56
CA SER A 24 2.93 6.06 -5.51
C SER A 24 2.21 4.91 -4.82
N ALA A 25 2.64 4.52 -3.63
CA ALA A 25 1.99 3.48 -2.85
C ALA A 25 0.56 3.86 -2.48
N GLU A 26 0.33 5.08 -2.03
CA GLU A 26 -1.02 5.57 -1.69
C GLU A 26 -1.94 5.57 -2.90
N GLN A 27 -1.46 5.99 -4.08
CA GLN A 27 -2.26 5.97 -5.31
C GLN A 27 -2.61 4.55 -5.74
N THR A 28 -1.66 3.61 -5.63
CA THR A 28 -1.89 2.20 -5.96
C THR A 28 -2.92 1.57 -5.02
N VAL A 29 -2.84 1.84 -3.72
CA VAL A 29 -3.82 1.35 -2.75
C VAL A 29 -5.20 1.98 -2.99
N LYS A 30 -5.27 3.27 -3.30
CA LYS A 30 -6.54 3.93 -3.63
C LYS A 30 -7.21 3.30 -4.84
N ALA A 31 -6.46 3.02 -5.89
CA ALA A 31 -6.99 2.35 -7.08
C ALA A 31 -7.48 0.94 -6.76
N PHE A 32 -6.72 0.19 -5.96
CA PHE A 32 -7.12 -1.14 -5.51
C PHE A 32 -8.43 -1.11 -4.72
N VAL A 33 -8.58 -0.16 -3.82
CA VAL A 33 -9.80 0.02 -3.01
C VAL A 33 -10.99 0.35 -3.90
N GLU A 34 -10.83 1.25 -4.86
CA GLU A 34 -11.90 1.62 -5.81
C GLU A 34 -12.33 0.42 -6.65
N ASP A 35 -11.39 -0.44 -7.07
CA ASP A 35 -11.69 -1.59 -7.92
C ASP A 35 -12.27 -2.78 -7.15
N ASN A 36 -11.91 -2.95 -5.88
CA ASN A 36 -12.15 -4.18 -5.14
C ASN A 36 -12.99 -4.04 -3.88
N MET A 37 -13.20 -2.84 -3.36
CA MET A 37 -14.13 -2.61 -2.27
C MET A 37 -15.56 -2.51 -2.82
N GLU A 38 -16.54 -3.02 -2.07
CA GLU A 38 -17.94 -2.90 -2.45
C GLU A 38 -18.30 -1.41 -2.57
N ASN A 39 -19.11 -1.07 -3.57
CA ASN A 39 -19.49 0.30 -3.89
C ASN A 39 -18.29 1.24 -4.17
N GLY A 40 -17.14 0.67 -4.58
CA GLY A 40 -15.95 1.46 -4.90
C GLY A 40 -15.36 2.23 -3.74
N GLY A 41 -15.69 1.83 -2.50
CA GLY A 41 -15.25 2.54 -1.31
C GLY A 41 -16.01 3.83 -1.03
N SER A 42 -17.19 4.04 -1.63
CA SER A 42 -18.01 5.22 -1.37
C SER A 42 -18.63 5.25 0.04
N ASP A 43 -18.72 4.09 0.68
CA ASP A 43 -19.28 3.93 2.02
C ASP A 43 -18.28 4.19 3.14
N ILE A 44 -17.04 4.50 2.82
CA ILE A 44 -15.99 4.79 3.81
C ILE A 44 -15.54 6.25 3.75
N SER A 45 -15.05 6.74 4.88
CA SER A 45 -14.54 8.11 5.00
C SER A 45 -13.30 8.14 5.90
N GLY A 46 -12.67 9.31 6.02
CA GLY A 46 -11.55 9.49 6.93
C GLY A 46 -10.36 8.60 6.63
N ARG A 47 -10.05 8.39 5.36
CA ARG A 47 -8.89 7.58 4.96
C ARG A 47 -7.59 8.22 5.44
N ASP A 48 -6.78 7.45 6.14
CA ASP A 48 -5.50 7.88 6.66
C ASP A 48 -4.45 6.80 6.39
N PHE A 49 -3.31 7.19 5.83
CA PHE A 49 -2.22 6.27 5.49
C PHE A 49 -1.08 6.42 6.48
N ALA A 50 -0.55 5.29 6.95
CA ALA A 50 0.68 5.25 7.72
C ALA A 50 1.90 5.38 6.79
N ASP A 51 3.09 5.45 7.36
CA ASP A 51 4.32 5.48 6.59
C ASP A 51 4.56 4.15 5.87
N LEU A 52 5.01 4.24 4.62
CA LEU A 52 5.38 3.08 3.81
C LEU A 52 6.55 2.35 4.44
N GLY A 53 6.44 1.03 4.56
CA GLY A 53 7.50 0.18 5.07
C GLY A 53 7.85 -0.95 4.10
N THR A 54 8.89 -1.71 4.41
CA THR A 54 9.31 -2.88 3.65
C THR A 54 9.33 -4.12 4.53
N THR A 55 9.13 -5.29 3.94
CA THR A 55 9.16 -6.56 4.67
C THR A 55 9.77 -7.68 3.81
N LYS A 56 10.57 -8.53 4.47
CA LYS A 56 11.13 -9.76 3.89
C LYS A 56 10.46 -11.01 4.46
N PHE A 57 9.57 -10.85 5.43
CA PHE A 57 9.03 -11.98 6.20
C PHE A 57 7.72 -12.54 5.64
N ILE A 58 7.23 -11.99 4.55
CA ILE A 58 6.01 -12.47 3.90
C ILE A 58 6.40 -13.47 2.81
N ASN A 59 5.99 -14.71 2.97
CA ASN A 59 6.23 -15.78 2.00
C ASN A 59 4.97 -16.07 1.16
N ASP A 60 5.12 -16.91 0.15
CA ASP A 60 4.04 -17.27 -0.77
C ASP A 60 2.83 -17.87 -0.05
N SER A 61 3.07 -18.69 0.96
CA SER A 61 1.99 -19.31 1.74
C SER A 61 1.15 -18.28 2.49
N LEU A 62 1.79 -17.27 3.07
CA LEU A 62 1.09 -16.17 3.75
C LEU A 62 0.32 -15.30 2.75
N ILE A 63 0.89 -15.04 1.58
CA ILE A 63 0.22 -14.29 0.52
C ILE A 63 -1.04 -15.02 0.09
N GLN A 64 -0.96 -16.31 -0.19
CA GLN A 64 -2.11 -17.13 -0.58
C GLN A 64 -3.17 -17.15 0.52
N LEU A 65 -2.77 -17.25 1.77
CA LEU A 65 -3.70 -17.24 2.90
C LEU A 65 -4.44 -15.90 2.99
N MET A 66 -3.75 -14.78 2.85
CA MET A 66 -4.37 -13.45 2.85
C MET A 66 -5.34 -13.27 1.68
N ARG A 67 -4.95 -13.72 0.47
CA ARG A 67 -5.81 -13.68 -0.71
C ARG A 67 -7.09 -14.50 -0.53
N HIS A 68 -6.97 -15.64 0.12
CA HIS A 68 -8.12 -16.51 0.38
C HIS A 68 -9.04 -15.94 1.46
N ARG A 69 -8.50 -15.33 2.49
CA ARG A 69 -9.29 -14.76 3.60
C ARG A 69 -10.15 -13.58 3.18
N GLY A 70 -9.58 -12.70 2.37
CA GLY A 70 -10.22 -11.42 2.08
C GLY A 70 -10.41 -10.56 3.33
N ALA A 71 -11.35 -9.62 3.26
CA ALA A 71 -11.70 -8.75 4.39
C ALA A 71 -13.14 -8.24 4.22
N PRO A 72 -13.80 -7.83 5.32
CA PRO A 72 -15.10 -7.17 5.21
C PRO A 72 -15.06 -5.96 4.30
N LEU A 73 -16.14 -5.69 3.60
CA LEU A 73 -16.31 -4.59 2.64
C LEU A 73 -15.62 -4.80 1.29
N PHE A 74 -14.77 -5.81 1.16
CA PHE A 74 -14.11 -6.13 -0.11
C PHE A 74 -14.84 -7.25 -0.85
N LYS A 75 -14.76 -7.24 -2.17
CA LYS A 75 -15.30 -8.30 -3.02
C LYS A 75 -14.60 -9.62 -2.71
N GLN A 76 -15.31 -10.73 -2.84
CA GLN A 76 -14.75 -12.07 -2.57
C GLN A 76 -13.81 -12.54 -3.69
N SER A 77 -14.08 -12.13 -4.92
CA SER A 77 -13.27 -12.52 -6.08
C SER A 77 -12.42 -11.34 -6.53
N ILE A 78 -11.17 -11.33 -6.09
CA ILE A 78 -10.19 -10.32 -6.45
C ILE A 78 -9.14 -10.96 -7.35
N THR A 79 -8.82 -10.31 -8.47
CA THR A 79 -7.74 -10.74 -9.36
C THR A 79 -6.44 -10.10 -8.89
N TYR A 80 -5.45 -10.95 -8.60
CA TYR A 80 -4.13 -10.51 -8.15
C TYR A 80 -3.07 -10.78 -9.20
N PRO A 81 -1.96 -10.01 -9.21
CA PRO A 81 -0.81 -10.31 -10.05
C PRO A 81 -0.06 -11.55 -9.55
N ASP A 82 0.88 -12.03 -10.36
CA ASP A 82 1.82 -13.06 -9.91
C ASP A 82 2.60 -12.56 -8.69
N ILE A 83 2.96 -13.48 -7.81
CA ILE A 83 3.71 -13.14 -6.59
C ILE A 83 5.14 -12.77 -7.00
N PRO A 84 5.59 -11.53 -6.72
CA PRO A 84 6.94 -11.12 -7.05
C PRO A 84 7.97 -11.77 -6.13
N ASP A 85 9.20 -11.90 -6.62
CA ASP A 85 10.32 -12.34 -5.80
C ASP A 85 10.84 -11.20 -4.93
N GLY A 86 11.33 -11.54 -3.75
CA GLY A 86 12.05 -10.62 -2.90
C GLY A 86 11.18 -9.84 -1.92
N GLU A 87 11.70 -8.68 -1.56
CA GLU A 87 11.11 -7.82 -0.54
C GLU A 87 9.86 -7.09 -1.06
N LEU A 88 8.82 -7.05 -0.22
CA LEU A 88 7.60 -6.32 -0.53
C LEU A 88 7.53 -5.02 0.26
N TYR A 89 6.78 -4.06 -0.25
CA TYR A 89 6.36 -2.90 0.53
C TYR A 89 5.04 -3.20 1.23
N TYR A 90 4.80 -2.52 2.35
CA TYR A 90 3.49 -2.55 2.99
C TYR A 90 3.04 -1.14 3.34
N LEU A 91 1.74 -0.92 3.23
CA LEU A 91 1.09 0.35 3.53
C LEU A 91 -0.20 0.07 4.28
N ARG A 92 -0.35 0.70 5.45
CA ARG A 92 -1.55 0.59 6.27
C ARG A 92 -2.47 1.76 6.00
N MET A 93 -3.75 1.47 5.82
CA MET A 93 -4.80 2.47 5.68
C MET A 93 -5.85 2.26 6.77
N SER A 94 -6.16 3.30 7.51
CA SER A 94 -7.32 3.34 8.41
C SER A 94 -8.43 4.16 7.77
N TYR A 95 -9.68 3.84 8.13
CA TYR A 95 -10.86 4.49 7.58
C TYR A 95 -12.05 4.26 8.50
N VAL A 96 -13.14 5.00 8.26
CA VAL A 96 -14.36 4.92 9.05
C VAL A 96 -15.49 4.36 8.19
N HIS A 97 -16.21 3.39 8.73
CA HIS A 97 -17.42 2.81 8.14
C HIS A 97 -18.49 2.65 9.21
N ASN A 98 -19.64 3.30 9.01
CA ASN A 98 -20.76 3.27 9.96
C ASN A 98 -20.35 3.60 11.41
N GLY A 99 -19.47 4.59 11.58
CA GLY A 99 -18.99 5.02 12.89
C GLY A 99 -17.84 4.19 13.47
N ASP A 100 -17.50 3.07 12.85
CA ASP A 100 -16.40 2.21 13.29
C ASP A 100 -15.12 2.54 12.53
N THR A 101 -14.00 2.59 13.24
CA THR A 101 -12.67 2.72 12.62
C THR A 101 -12.14 1.35 12.27
N LEU A 102 -11.85 1.15 10.98
CA LEU A 102 -11.29 -0.09 10.43
C LEU A 102 -9.89 0.18 9.88
N GLN A 103 -9.13 -0.90 9.67
CA GLN A 103 -7.76 -0.80 9.23
C GLN A 103 -7.40 -2.02 8.38
N ASN A 104 -6.73 -1.77 7.25
CA ASN A 104 -6.17 -2.81 6.41
C ASN A 104 -4.70 -2.53 6.13
N THR A 105 -3.92 -3.59 5.97
CA THR A 105 -2.52 -3.52 5.54
C THR A 105 -2.42 -4.10 4.15
N PHE A 106 -1.90 -3.30 3.22
CA PHE A 106 -1.73 -3.67 1.81
C PHE A 106 -0.26 -3.97 1.53
N TYR A 107 0.00 -5.10 0.87
CA TYR A 107 1.35 -5.50 0.45
C TYR A 107 1.49 -5.25 -1.03
N LEU A 108 2.55 -4.51 -1.40
CA LEU A 108 2.77 -4.05 -2.77
C LEU A 108 4.06 -4.64 -3.34
N ASN A 109 4.06 -4.80 -4.66
CA ASN A 109 5.25 -5.22 -5.40
C ASN A 109 6.39 -4.18 -5.27
N PRO A 110 7.65 -4.56 -5.59
CA PRO A 110 8.78 -3.64 -5.48
C PRO A 110 8.64 -2.35 -6.30
N GLU A 111 7.90 -2.39 -7.41
CA GLU A 111 7.66 -1.24 -8.29
C GLU A 111 6.54 -0.32 -7.78
N LEU A 112 5.82 -0.70 -6.72
CA LEU A 112 4.68 0.06 -6.16
C LEU A 112 3.53 0.26 -7.14
N THR A 113 3.36 -0.66 -8.07
CA THR A 113 2.35 -0.58 -9.14
C THR A 113 1.12 -1.46 -8.88
N GLU A 114 1.24 -2.47 -8.02
CA GLU A 114 0.19 -3.46 -7.78
C GLU A 114 0.12 -3.88 -6.33
N VAL A 115 -1.09 -4.13 -5.84
CA VAL A 115 -1.31 -4.77 -4.56
C VAL A 115 -1.23 -6.28 -4.75
N VAL A 116 -0.36 -6.94 -4.01
CA VAL A 116 -0.10 -8.38 -4.08
C VAL A 116 -1.01 -9.16 -3.14
N ALA A 117 -1.31 -8.59 -2.00
CA ALA A 117 -2.19 -9.16 -0.98
C ALA A 117 -2.56 -8.07 0.03
N PHE A 118 -3.54 -8.36 0.88
CA PHE A 118 -3.89 -7.47 2.00
C PHE A 118 -4.54 -8.25 3.14
N LYS A 119 -4.59 -7.63 4.29
CA LYS A 119 -5.27 -8.16 5.47
C LYS A 119 -5.96 -7.09 6.29
#